data_cef4e4671efa753d1b330019e087573d
#
_entry.id   cef4e4671efa753d1b330019e087573d
#
_cell.length_a   1.000
_cell.length_b   1.000
_cell.length_c   1.000
_cell.angle_alpha   90.00
_cell.angle_beta   90.00
_cell.angle_gamma   90.00
#
_symmetry.space_group_name_H-M   'P 1'
#
loop_
_entity.id
_entity.type
_entity.pdbx_description
1 polymer ?
#
loop_
_entity_poly.entity_id
_entity_poly.type
_entity_poly.pdbx_seq_one_letter_code
_entity_poly.pdbx_strand_id
1 'polypeptide(L)'
;MYRVLLFCLVVATTATADASLFVERQSFRLAERALARGDRLTFTTLSAALEDYPLQPYLVYRDLSQRLSAASAHEVREYLLRHPGDLWSRRLRRDWLLHLAGTGRWGEFLEDYRPRDDDAELACSYRQGLLAHGQEQAALAGIETLWLRPRSQPVACDPLFALWKSRGGLTPALIWARIELAMERGNTGLTGYLAGLLPATEQVWARRWQRAHANPRLILESTEFAVPHPRRGAILVHGLLRWSRQDSPSAAAAMDTVRARHGLDAQALGPAAAQIAVFLAARNHPDAARRLAAVPASAVTEEVAEWRVRVALRDQDWEAVRAALQAMDPALAATPRWTYWRARAEAALDRPEAAGDLYRAAALERDYYGFLAAARLGEPPSMVDRPIQSEPEQQARLQALPTIQRAREFYILGRETEARREWRDALDHMEPALMQQAALLAGEWGWHFQAIVTLVQADHWDDLTLRFPVPHRDRVMAAASRQAIDPAWVLAVIRQESLFQPEVRSPAGARGLMQIMPATGQLIARELGEAFPGLQ
;
A
#
# COMPACT_ATOMS: atom_id res chain seq x y z
N MET A 1 17.96 -26.40 -46.57
CA MET A 1 16.56 -26.90 -46.53
C MET A 1 16.06 -27.23 -45.13
N TYR A 2 16.83 -27.81 -44.21
CA TYR A 2 16.37 -28.15 -42.84
C TYR A 2 15.99 -26.97 -41.94
N ARG A 3 16.62 -25.80 -42.08
CA ARG A 3 16.30 -24.62 -41.26
C ARG A 3 14.97 -23.94 -41.62
N VAL A 4 14.50 -24.04 -42.84
CA VAL A 4 13.22 -23.44 -43.30
C VAL A 4 12.04 -24.32 -42.88
N LEU A 5 12.21 -25.63 -42.85
CA LEU A 5 11.16 -26.56 -42.41
C LEU A 5 10.89 -26.46 -40.89
N LEU A 6 11.91 -26.25 -40.08
CA LEU A 6 11.74 -26.06 -38.62
C LEU A 6 11.01 -24.74 -38.30
N PHE A 7 11.29 -23.67 -39.05
CA PHE A 7 10.62 -22.37 -38.87
C PHE A 7 9.14 -22.41 -39.28
N CYS A 8 8.79 -23.14 -40.36
CA CYS A 8 7.40 -23.33 -40.78
C CYS A 8 6.59 -24.19 -39.78
N LEU A 9 7.22 -25.18 -39.14
CA LEU A 9 6.54 -26.02 -38.14
C LEU A 9 6.23 -25.23 -36.83
N VAL A 10 7.16 -24.40 -36.39
CA VAL A 10 6.97 -23.55 -35.18
C VAL A 10 5.90 -22.48 -35.42
N VAL A 11 5.86 -21.86 -36.61
CA VAL A 11 4.82 -20.87 -36.94
C VAL A 11 3.44 -21.51 -37.09
N ALA A 12 3.35 -22.73 -37.62
CA ALA A 12 2.07 -23.46 -37.75
C ALA A 12 1.51 -23.87 -36.38
N THR A 13 2.35 -24.28 -35.43
CA THR A 13 1.93 -24.69 -34.09
C THR A 13 1.48 -23.48 -33.23
N THR A 14 2.10 -22.34 -33.40
CA THR A 14 1.68 -21.10 -32.68
C THR A 14 0.37 -20.53 -33.21
N ALA A 15 0.12 -20.58 -34.51
CA ALA A 15 -1.14 -20.15 -35.14
C ALA A 15 -2.34 -21.02 -34.74
N THR A 16 -2.17 -22.31 -34.57
CA THR A 16 -3.24 -23.22 -34.11
C THR A 16 -3.53 -23.05 -32.61
N ALA A 17 -2.51 -22.85 -31.80
CA ALA A 17 -2.66 -22.57 -30.36
C ALA A 17 -3.39 -21.24 -30.10
N ASP A 18 -3.08 -20.18 -30.84
CA ASP A 18 -3.75 -18.89 -30.71
C ASP A 18 -5.22 -18.95 -31.19
N ALA A 19 -5.53 -19.72 -32.21
CA ALA A 19 -6.89 -19.95 -32.68
C ALA A 19 -7.75 -20.73 -31.65
N SER A 20 -7.17 -21.73 -30.99
CA SER A 20 -7.83 -22.45 -29.88
C SER A 20 -8.14 -21.52 -28.74
N LEU A 21 -7.17 -20.75 -28.26
CA LEU A 21 -7.36 -19.78 -27.16
C LEU A 21 -8.40 -18.69 -27.50
N PHE A 22 -8.56 -18.31 -28.76
CA PHE A 22 -9.63 -17.38 -29.15
C PHE A 22 -11.02 -17.97 -28.91
N VAL A 23 -11.25 -19.23 -29.30
CA VAL A 23 -12.53 -19.92 -29.10
C VAL A 23 -12.80 -20.09 -27.60
N GLU A 24 -11.78 -20.51 -26.84
CA GLU A 24 -11.87 -20.67 -25.38
C GLU A 24 -12.20 -19.36 -24.66
N ARG A 25 -11.60 -18.23 -25.05
CA ARG A 25 -11.95 -16.89 -24.53
C ARG A 25 -13.41 -16.52 -24.79
N GLN A 26 -13.96 -16.82 -25.97
CA GLN A 26 -15.38 -16.59 -26.26
C GLN A 26 -16.29 -17.50 -25.42
N SER A 27 -15.94 -18.79 -25.30
CA SER A 27 -16.65 -19.76 -24.47
C SER A 27 -16.63 -19.35 -23.00
N PHE A 28 -15.50 -18.85 -22.50
CA PHE A 28 -15.36 -18.32 -21.15
C PHE A 28 -16.33 -17.14 -20.90
N ARG A 29 -16.38 -16.15 -21.80
CA ARG A 29 -17.32 -15.03 -21.70
C ARG A 29 -18.79 -15.48 -21.75
N LEU A 30 -19.10 -16.51 -22.53
CA LEU A 30 -20.44 -17.07 -22.58
C LEU A 30 -20.77 -17.83 -21.29
N ALA A 31 -19.83 -18.60 -20.74
CA ALA A 31 -20.00 -19.28 -19.45
C ALA A 31 -20.23 -18.29 -18.30
N GLU A 32 -19.47 -17.19 -18.24
CA GLU A 32 -19.72 -16.12 -17.24
C GLU A 32 -21.11 -15.50 -17.37
N ARG A 33 -21.58 -15.27 -18.61
CA ARG A 33 -22.95 -14.74 -18.83
C ARG A 33 -24.02 -15.76 -18.44
N ALA A 34 -23.83 -17.03 -18.76
CA ALA A 34 -24.75 -18.10 -18.36
C ALA A 34 -24.83 -18.19 -16.83
N LEU A 35 -23.69 -18.16 -16.13
CA LEU A 35 -23.62 -18.15 -14.68
C LEU A 35 -24.35 -16.93 -14.09
N ALA A 36 -24.13 -15.74 -14.64
CA ALA A 36 -24.78 -14.51 -14.19
C ALA A 36 -26.32 -14.50 -14.37
N ARG A 37 -26.83 -15.27 -15.34
CA ARG A 37 -28.28 -15.42 -15.63
C ARG A 37 -28.91 -16.61 -14.90
N GLY A 38 -28.13 -17.41 -14.18
CA GLY A 38 -28.60 -18.64 -13.54
C GLY A 38 -28.86 -19.80 -14.52
N ASP A 39 -28.39 -19.71 -15.77
CA ASP A 39 -28.50 -20.77 -16.76
C ASP A 39 -27.46 -21.88 -16.48
N ARG A 40 -27.85 -22.77 -15.58
CA ARG A 40 -27.01 -23.84 -15.07
C ARG A 40 -26.57 -24.82 -16.17
N LEU A 41 -27.47 -25.17 -17.08
CA LEU A 41 -27.19 -26.15 -18.12
C LEU A 41 -26.10 -25.62 -19.08
N THR A 42 -26.29 -24.42 -19.61
CA THR A 42 -25.31 -23.78 -20.50
C THR A 42 -23.97 -23.56 -19.77
N PHE A 43 -24.01 -23.11 -18.51
CA PHE A 43 -22.79 -22.92 -17.72
C PHE A 43 -22.02 -24.23 -17.56
N THR A 44 -22.67 -25.31 -17.13
CA THR A 44 -22.02 -26.61 -16.88
C THR A 44 -21.39 -27.17 -18.14
N THR A 45 -22.11 -27.10 -19.27
CA THR A 45 -21.61 -27.55 -20.57
C THR A 45 -20.37 -26.78 -21.02
N LEU A 46 -20.43 -25.43 -20.94
CA LEU A 46 -19.31 -24.59 -21.35
C LEU A 46 -18.11 -24.70 -20.38
N SER A 47 -18.35 -24.80 -19.07
CA SER A 47 -17.29 -24.95 -18.07
C SER A 47 -16.54 -26.29 -18.23
N ALA A 48 -17.26 -27.37 -18.56
CA ALA A 48 -16.65 -28.66 -18.85
C ALA A 48 -15.80 -28.62 -20.13
N ALA A 49 -16.27 -27.93 -21.17
CA ALA A 49 -15.52 -27.76 -22.42
C ALA A 49 -14.26 -26.89 -22.28
N LEU A 50 -14.12 -26.20 -21.13
CA LEU A 50 -12.98 -25.34 -20.79
C LEU A 50 -12.03 -25.99 -19.79
N GLU A 51 -12.03 -27.29 -19.60
CA GLU A 51 -11.25 -28.00 -18.55
C GLU A 51 -9.77 -27.60 -18.55
N ASP A 52 -9.17 -27.50 -19.75
CA ASP A 52 -7.75 -27.13 -19.92
C ASP A 52 -7.50 -25.60 -20.03
N TYR A 53 -8.55 -24.79 -20.02
CA TYR A 53 -8.40 -23.34 -20.15
C TYR A 53 -7.95 -22.69 -18.82
N PRO A 54 -6.92 -21.82 -18.83
CA PRO A 54 -6.35 -21.29 -17.59
C PRO A 54 -7.34 -20.63 -16.64
N LEU A 55 -8.45 -20.06 -17.13
CA LEU A 55 -9.47 -19.42 -16.30
C LEU A 55 -10.63 -20.33 -15.90
N GLN A 56 -10.63 -21.60 -16.25
CA GLN A 56 -11.65 -22.56 -15.81
C GLN A 56 -11.77 -22.65 -14.28
N PRO A 57 -10.66 -22.71 -13.51
CA PRO A 57 -10.75 -22.70 -12.05
C PRO A 57 -11.46 -21.46 -11.49
N TYR A 58 -11.31 -20.30 -12.14
CA TYR A 58 -12.05 -19.10 -11.76
C TYR A 58 -13.57 -19.22 -12.00
N LEU A 59 -14.00 -19.86 -13.07
CA LEU A 59 -15.43 -20.13 -13.31
C LEU A 59 -16.01 -21.03 -12.23
N VAL A 60 -15.32 -22.11 -11.88
CA VAL A 60 -15.76 -23.05 -10.82
C VAL A 60 -15.81 -22.33 -9.46
N TYR A 61 -14.79 -21.53 -9.15
CA TYR A 61 -14.81 -20.67 -7.96
C TYR A 61 -16.06 -19.76 -7.92
N ARG A 62 -16.36 -19.09 -9.04
CA ARG A 62 -17.51 -18.19 -9.15
C ARG A 62 -18.83 -18.93 -8.92
N ASP A 63 -18.98 -20.10 -9.49
CA ASP A 63 -20.15 -20.95 -9.31
C ASP A 63 -20.31 -21.39 -7.85
N LEU A 64 -19.26 -21.97 -7.25
CA LEU A 64 -19.29 -22.41 -5.86
C LEU A 64 -19.57 -21.24 -4.90
N SER A 65 -18.97 -20.08 -5.14
CA SER A 65 -19.21 -18.87 -4.30
C SER A 65 -20.65 -18.38 -4.39
N GLN A 66 -21.29 -18.44 -5.55
CA GLN A 66 -22.69 -18.01 -5.72
C GLN A 66 -23.70 -18.94 -5.06
N ARG A 67 -23.42 -20.24 -5.04
CA ARG A 67 -24.31 -21.26 -4.46
C ARG A 67 -23.76 -21.90 -3.18
N LEU A 68 -22.92 -21.18 -2.45
CA LEU A 68 -22.21 -21.71 -1.30
C LEU A 68 -23.12 -22.36 -0.25
N SER A 69 -24.34 -21.83 -0.05
CA SER A 69 -25.35 -22.41 0.85
C SER A 69 -25.91 -23.75 0.38
N ALA A 70 -25.83 -24.06 -0.90
CA ALA A 70 -26.30 -25.30 -1.52
C ALA A 70 -25.15 -26.25 -1.90
N ALA A 71 -23.90 -25.77 -1.85
CA ALA A 71 -22.73 -26.59 -2.15
C ALA A 71 -22.46 -27.59 -1.04
N SER A 72 -22.11 -28.82 -1.43
CA SER A 72 -21.66 -29.82 -0.48
C SER A 72 -20.23 -29.54 -0.02
N ALA A 73 -19.89 -29.99 1.21
CA ALA A 73 -18.52 -29.92 1.70
C ALA A 73 -17.52 -30.65 0.77
N HIS A 74 -18.00 -31.74 0.14
CA HIS A 74 -17.20 -32.53 -0.80
C HIS A 74 -16.80 -31.69 -2.03
N GLU A 75 -17.74 -30.99 -2.67
CA GLU A 75 -17.44 -30.15 -3.85
C GLU A 75 -16.44 -29.04 -3.52
N VAL A 76 -16.61 -28.38 -2.36
CA VAL A 76 -15.70 -27.31 -1.93
C VAL A 76 -14.31 -27.87 -1.63
N ARG A 77 -14.21 -28.98 -0.88
CA ARG A 77 -12.93 -29.61 -0.54
C ARG A 77 -12.23 -30.14 -1.79
N GLU A 78 -12.94 -30.70 -2.75
CA GLU A 78 -12.40 -31.16 -4.03
C GLU A 78 -11.76 -30.00 -4.80
N TYR A 79 -12.45 -28.86 -4.91
CA TYR A 79 -11.89 -27.67 -5.53
C TYR A 79 -10.61 -27.20 -4.83
N LEU A 80 -10.63 -27.12 -3.49
CA LEU A 80 -9.48 -26.68 -2.68
C LEU A 80 -8.27 -27.62 -2.79
N LEU A 81 -8.51 -28.92 -3.01
CA LEU A 81 -7.47 -29.92 -3.22
C LEU A 81 -6.87 -29.86 -4.64
N ARG A 82 -7.69 -29.57 -5.66
CA ARG A 82 -7.22 -29.41 -7.04
C ARG A 82 -6.41 -28.13 -7.26
N HIS A 83 -6.69 -27.09 -6.49
CA HIS A 83 -6.09 -25.75 -6.64
C HIS A 83 -5.43 -25.27 -5.34
N PRO A 84 -4.43 -25.99 -4.81
CA PRO A 84 -3.83 -25.66 -3.52
C PRO A 84 -3.06 -24.34 -3.60
N GLY A 85 -3.34 -23.44 -2.65
CA GLY A 85 -2.63 -22.16 -2.52
C GLY A 85 -3.04 -21.05 -3.50
N ASP A 86 -3.88 -21.32 -4.49
CA ASP A 86 -4.40 -20.33 -5.43
C ASP A 86 -5.18 -19.20 -4.72
N LEU A 87 -5.13 -18.01 -5.28
CA LEU A 87 -5.89 -16.85 -4.81
C LEU A 87 -7.39 -17.17 -4.64
N TRP A 88 -7.98 -17.86 -5.61
CA TRP A 88 -9.41 -18.18 -5.61
C TRP A 88 -9.74 -19.27 -4.59
N SER A 89 -8.87 -20.22 -4.39
CA SER A 89 -8.98 -21.25 -3.34
C SER A 89 -8.91 -20.62 -1.95
N ARG A 90 -8.00 -19.67 -1.72
CA ARG A 90 -7.94 -18.95 -0.44
C ARG A 90 -9.22 -18.17 -0.16
N ARG A 91 -9.82 -17.53 -1.20
CA ARG A 91 -11.10 -16.83 -1.08
C ARG A 91 -12.25 -17.78 -0.82
N LEU A 92 -12.37 -18.84 -1.63
CA LEU A 92 -13.42 -19.83 -1.45
C LEU A 92 -13.36 -20.47 -0.06
N ARG A 93 -12.17 -20.83 0.41
CA ARG A 93 -11.98 -21.36 1.77
C ARG A 93 -12.47 -20.38 2.85
N ARG A 94 -12.14 -19.09 2.69
CA ARG A 94 -12.61 -18.06 3.62
C ARG A 94 -14.15 -17.97 3.64
N ASP A 95 -14.75 -17.85 2.48
CA ASP A 95 -16.20 -17.71 2.33
C ASP A 95 -16.92 -18.97 2.84
N TRP A 96 -16.36 -20.16 2.56
CA TRP A 96 -16.85 -21.44 3.07
C TRP A 96 -16.80 -21.53 4.61
N LEU A 97 -15.68 -21.16 5.20
CA LEU A 97 -15.53 -21.16 6.66
C LEU A 97 -16.51 -20.19 7.32
N LEU A 98 -16.71 -18.99 6.75
CA LEU A 98 -17.71 -18.06 7.25
C LEU A 98 -19.14 -18.61 7.12
N HIS A 99 -19.44 -19.30 6.03
CA HIS A 99 -20.72 -19.99 5.86
C HIS A 99 -20.93 -21.09 6.92
N LEU A 100 -19.94 -21.93 7.15
CA LEU A 100 -19.98 -22.97 8.18
C LEU A 100 -20.18 -22.38 9.58
N ALA A 101 -19.46 -21.32 9.92
CA ALA A 101 -19.60 -20.61 11.18
C ALA A 101 -21.01 -20.00 11.32
N GLY A 102 -21.52 -19.33 10.29
CA GLY A 102 -22.85 -18.71 10.29
C GLY A 102 -24.00 -19.72 10.38
N THR A 103 -23.78 -20.97 9.98
CA THR A 103 -24.76 -22.06 10.07
C THR A 103 -24.54 -22.99 11.27
N GLY A 104 -23.54 -22.72 12.10
CA GLY A 104 -23.23 -23.52 13.30
C GLY A 104 -22.64 -24.90 13.01
N ARG A 105 -22.14 -25.12 11.81
CA ARG A 105 -21.50 -26.40 11.38
C ARG A 105 -20.06 -26.48 11.90
N TRP A 106 -19.90 -26.38 13.21
CA TRP A 106 -18.59 -26.24 13.87
C TRP A 106 -17.64 -27.41 13.66
N GLY A 107 -18.14 -28.64 13.56
CA GLY A 107 -17.30 -29.82 13.29
C GLY A 107 -16.57 -29.68 11.95
N GLU A 108 -17.30 -29.40 10.88
CA GLU A 108 -16.73 -29.20 9.55
C GLU A 108 -15.83 -27.94 9.48
N PHE A 109 -16.22 -26.88 10.20
CA PHE A 109 -15.38 -25.69 10.32
C PHE A 109 -14.00 -26.03 10.89
N LEU A 110 -13.95 -26.76 12.01
CA LEU A 110 -12.69 -27.12 12.67
C LEU A 110 -11.82 -28.05 11.81
N GLU A 111 -12.41 -28.93 11.01
CA GLU A 111 -11.70 -29.78 10.05
C GLU A 111 -11.03 -28.95 8.93
N ASP A 112 -11.74 -27.94 8.39
CA ASP A 112 -11.32 -27.18 7.24
C ASP A 112 -10.49 -25.93 7.61
N TYR A 113 -10.54 -25.48 8.87
CA TYR A 113 -9.84 -24.30 9.33
C TYR A 113 -8.31 -24.49 9.34
N ARG A 114 -7.60 -23.48 8.87
CA ARG A 114 -6.15 -23.36 8.99
C ARG A 114 -5.85 -21.97 9.54
N PRO A 115 -5.06 -21.86 10.62
CA PRO A 115 -4.74 -20.57 11.24
C PRO A 115 -4.14 -19.58 10.23
N ARG A 116 -4.59 -18.32 10.34
CA ARG A 116 -4.05 -17.16 9.63
C ARG A 116 -4.09 -15.97 10.56
N ASP A 117 -3.00 -15.24 10.63
CA ASP A 117 -2.84 -14.14 11.59
C ASP A 117 -3.60 -12.87 11.20
N ASP A 118 -4.03 -12.76 9.95
CA ASP A 118 -4.62 -11.57 9.34
C ASP A 118 -6.16 -11.54 9.31
N ASP A 119 -6.85 -12.64 9.68
CA ASP A 119 -8.31 -12.74 9.65
C ASP A 119 -8.92 -12.90 11.06
N ALA A 120 -9.20 -11.77 11.68
CA ALA A 120 -9.80 -11.75 13.02
C ALA A 120 -11.19 -12.40 13.07
N GLU A 121 -11.98 -12.36 11.99
CA GLU A 121 -13.32 -12.96 11.94
C GLU A 121 -13.23 -14.47 11.95
N LEU A 122 -12.37 -15.05 11.14
CA LEU A 122 -12.11 -16.50 11.17
C LEU A 122 -11.44 -16.95 12.47
N ALA A 123 -10.51 -16.15 13.02
CA ALA A 123 -9.88 -16.46 14.31
C ALA A 123 -10.90 -16.50 15.47
N CYS A 124 -11.87 -15.57 15.46
CA CYS A 124 -12.95 -15.60 16.44
C CYS A 124 -13.93 -16.75 16.18
N SER A 125 -14.28 -17.04 14.94
CA SER A 125 -15.14 -18.17 14.57
C SER A 125 -14.50 -19.51 14.98
N TYR A 126 -13.19 -19.66 14.78
CA TYR A 126 -12.46 -20.85 15.25
C TYR A 126 -12.59 -21.05 16.77
N ARG A 127 -12.42 -19.97 17.53
CA ARG A 127 -12.57 -20.01 18.99
C ARG A 127 -14.02 -20.30 19.43
N GLN A 128 -15.02 -19.80 18.68
CA GLN A 128 -16.41 -20.20 18.90
C GLN A 128 -16.64 -21.70 18.64
N GLY A 129 -16.03 -22.24 17.57
CA GLY A 129 -16.04 -23.66 17.28
C GLY A 129 -15.46 -24.50 18.44
N LEU A 130 -14.34 -24.05 19.04
CA LEU A 130 -13.76 -24.67 20.22
C LEU A 130 -14.74 -24.64 21.42
N LEU A 131 -15.42 -23.50 21.66
CA LEU A 131 -16.42 -23.38 22.71
C LEU A 131 -17.58 -24.34 22.48
N ALA A 132 -18.09 -24.45 21.27
CA ALA A 132 -19.16 -25.37 20.91
C ALA A 132 -18.81 -26.86 21.19
N HIS A 133 -17.49 -27.17 21.21
CA HIS A 133 -16.98 -28.50 21.56
C HIS A 133 -16.46 -28.61 23.00
N GLY A 134 -16.84 -27.67 23.89
CA GLY A 134 -16.48 -27.71 25.30
C GLY A 134 -15.03 -27.34 25.64
N GLN A 135 -14.27 -26.81 24.69
CA GLN A 135 -12.84 -26.48 24.85
C GLN A 135 -12.67 -25.01 25.28
N GLU A 136 -13.29 -24.59 26.38
CA GLU A 136 -13.30 -23.19 26.83
C GLU A 136 -11.88 -22.64 27.06
N GLN A 137 -11.01 -23.40 27.69
CA GLN A 137 -9.65 -22.96 27.99
C GLN A 137 -8.86 -22.65 26.69
N ALA A 138 -8.97 -23.52 25.69
CA ALA A 138 -8.33 -23.32 24.39
C ALA A 138 -8.95 -22.12 23.62
N ALA A 139 -10.27 -21.94 23.72
CA ALA A 139 -10.97 -20.83 23.11
C ALA A 139 -10.54 -19.46 23.65
N LEU A 140 -10.24 -19.37 24.93
CA LEU A 140 -9.85 -18.11 25.59
C LEU A 140 -8.33 -17.89 25.63
N ALA A 141 -7.51 -18.88 25.30
CA ALA A 141 -6.06 -18.75 25.31
C ALA A 141 -5.57 -17.63 24.38
N GLY A 142 -4.84 -16.62 24.90
CA GLY A 142 -4.29 -15.49 24.14
C GLY A 142 -5.35 -14.58 23.48
N ILE A 143 -6.57 -14.52 24.01
CA ILE A 143 -7.65 -13.67 23.47
C ILE A 143 -7.31 -12.18 23.53
N GLU A 144 -6.36 -11.79 24.40
CA GLU A 144 -5.86 -10.41 24.53
C GLU A 144 -5.34 -9.86 23.20
N THR A 145 -4.73 -10.69 22.35
CA THR A 145 -4.21 -10.28 21.05
C THR A 145 -5.31 -9.82 20.09
N LEU A 146 -6.51 -10.41 20.20
CA LEU A 146 -7.69 -9.99 19.45
C LEU A 146 -8.35 -8.76 20.09
N TRP A 147 -8.27 -8.63 21.42
CA TRP A 147 -8.79 -7.48 22.14
C TRP A 147 -7.97 -6.20 21.91
N LEU A 148 -6.64 -6.28 21.99
CA LEU A 148 -5.72 -5.14 21.87
C LEU A 148 -5.57 -4.66 20.43
N ARG A 149 -6.66 -4.17 19.86
CA ARG A 149 -6.72 -3.61 18.50
C ARG A 149 -7.34 -2.21 18.51
N PRO A 150 -6.87 -1.27 17.67
CA PRO A 150 -7.34 0.12 17.64
C PRO A 150 -8.74 0.30 17.00
N ARG A 151 -9.33 -0.78 16.48
CA ARG A 151 -10.64 -0.79 15.81
C ARG A 151 -11.56 -1.80 16.48
N SER A 152 -12.87 -1.63 16.26
CA SER A 152 -13.84 -2.66 16.63
C SER A 152 -13.50 -3.98 15.95
N GLN A 153 -13.67 -5.06 16.70
CA GLN A 153 -13.49 -6.39 16.16
C GLN A 153 -14.77 -6.87 15.47
N PRO A 154 -14.71 -7.88 14.59
CA PRO A 154 -15.90 -8.52 14.02
C PRO A 154 -16.87 -9.01 15.09
N VAL A 155 -18.17 -9.02 14.76
CA VAL A 155 -19.25 -9.49 15.65
C VAL A 155 -19.01 -10.92 16.15
N ALA A 156 -18.34 -11.74 15.35
CA ALA A 156 -17.93 -13.09 15.75
C ALA A 156 -17.05 -13.12 17.03
N CYS A 157 -16.40 -12.01 17.40
CA CYS A 157 -15.61 -11.93 18.62
C CYS A 157 -16.43 -11.61 19.88
N ASP A 158 -17.63 -11.06 19.75
CA ASP A 158 -18.42 -10.56 20.88
C ASP A 158 -18.76 -11.62 21.93
N PRO A 159 -19.21 -12.85 21.57
CA PRO A 159 -19.49 -13.89 22.55
C PRO A 159 -18.23 -14.30 23.34
N LEU A 160 -17.08 -14.32 22.69
CA LEU A 160 -15.80 -14.66 23.32
C LEU A 160 -15.38 -13.57 24.31
N PHE A 161 -15.50 -12.31 23.95
CA PHE A 161 -15.17 -11.19 24.84
C PHE A 161 -16.14 -11.11 26.02
N ALA A 162 -17.42 -11.41 25.81
CA ALA A 162 -18.42 -11.49 26.89
C ALA A 162 -18.08 -12.61 27.88
N LEU A 163 -17.73 -13.79 27.38
CA LEU A 163 -17.31 -14.92 28.22
C LEU A 163 -16.03 -14.60 28.98
N TRP A 164 -15.00 -14.08 28.27
CA TRP A 164 -13.72 -13.70 28.87
C TRP A 164 -13.91 -12.66 29.99
N LYS A 165 -14.76 -11.65 29.75
CA LYS A 165 -15.12 -10.65 30.76
C LYS A 165 -15.82 -11.31 31.98
N SER A 166 -16.75 -12.21 31.77
CA SER A 166 -17.46 -12.89 32.87
C SER A 166 -16.53 -13.77 33.72
N ARG A 167 -15.45 -14.27 33.14
CA ARG A 167 -14.38 -15.01 33.81
C ARG A 167 -13.33 -14.11 34.50
N GLY A 168 -13.55 -12.80 34.50
CA GLY A 168 -12.62 -11.83 35.12
C GLY A 168 -11.34 -11.57 34.35
N GLY A 169 -11.21 -12.06 33.10
CA GLY A 169 -10.00 -11.88 32.29
C GLY A 169 -9.83 -10.46 31.75
N LEU A 170 -10.92 -9.71 31.58
CA LEU A 170 -10.86 -8.32 31.10
C LEU A 170 -10.62 -7.35 32.26
N THR A 171 -9.38 -6.93 32.44
CA THR A 171 -8.97 -6.00 33.50
C THR A 171 -9.08 -4.53 33.06
N PRO A 172 -9.18 -3.57 34.01
CA PRO A 172 -9.10 -2.14 33.71
C PRO A 172 -7.83 -1.74 32.95
N ALA A 173 -6.70 -2.40 33.21
CA ALA A 173 -5.45 -2.15 32.50
C ALA A 173 -5.56 -2.48 31.01
N LEU A 174 -6.17 -3.61 30.64
CA LEU A 174 -6.39 -4.02 29.25
C LEU A 174 -7.42 -3.12 28.54
N ILE A 175 -8.42 -2.62 29.28
CA ILE A 175 -9.39 -1.65 28.74
C ILE A 175 -8.66 -0.35 28.40
N TRP A 176 -7.82 0.16 29.31
CA TRP A 176 -7.02 1.36 29.07
C TRP A 176 -6.04 1.20 27.92
N ALA A 177 -5.32 0.08 27.86
CA ALA A 177 -4.40 -0.19 26.75
C ALA A 177 -5.14 -0.11 25.39
N ARG A 178 -6.36 -0.64 25.30
CA ARG A 178 -7.15 -0.54 24.08
C ARG A 178 -7.69 0.89 23.82
N ILE A 179 -8.05 1.64 24.87
CA ILE A 179 -8.43 3.06 24.74
C ILE A 179 -7.26 3.87 24.14
N GLU A 180 -6.03 3.64 24.60
CA GLU A 180 -4.83 4.31 24.08
C GLU A 180 -4.70 4.05 22.58
N LEU A 181 -4.73 2.78 22.15
CA LEU A 181 -4.68 2.40 20.74
C LEU A 181 -5.81 3.03 19.91
N ALA A 182 -7.04 3.09 20.47
CA ALA A 182 -8.18 3.68 19.79
C ALA A 182 -8.01 5.21 19.63
N MET A 183 -7.54 5.89 20.69
CA MET A 183 -7.32 7.33 20.67
C MET A 183 -6.18 7.76 19.77
N GLU A 184 -5.09 6.98 19.67
CA GLU A 184 -4.02 7.20 18.69
C GLU A 184 -4.56 7.25 17.25
N ARG A 185 -5.55 6.41 16.95
CA ARG A 185 -6.24 6.37 15.64
C ARG A 185 -7.43 7.32 15.53
N GLY A 186 -7.73 8.07 16.58
CA GLY A 186 -8.88 8.98 16.62
C GLY A 186 -10.25 8.27 16.65
N ASN A 187 -10.29 7.01 17.07
CA ASN A 187 -11.54 6.24 17.16
C ASN A 187 -12.29 6.53 18.47
N THR A 188 -12.92 7.69 18.51
CA THR A 188 -13.67 8.16 19.70
C THR A 188 -14.91 7.33 19.99
N GLY A 189 -15.55 6.73 18.96
CA GLY A 189 -16.70 5.85 19.14
C GLY A 189 -16.34 4.60 19.94
N LEU A 190 -15.25 3.91 19.55
CA LEU A 190 -14.75 2.76 20.31
C LEU A 190 -14.33 3.17 21.73
N THR A 191 -13.67 4.32 21.89
CA THR A 191 -13.29 4.84 23.21
C THR A 191 -14.51 5.06 24.11
N GLY A 192 -15.62 5.57 23.57
CA GLY A 192 -16.88 5.74 24.31
C GLY A 192 -17.44 4.42 24.85
N TYR A 193 -17.46 3.38 24.00
CA TYR A 193 -17.84 2.03 24.41
C TYR A 193 -16.93 1.47 25.52
N LEU A 194 -15.60 1.55 25.31
CA LEU A 194 -14.60 1.04 26.26
C LEU A 194 -14.65 1.77 27.59
N ALA A 195 -14.90 3.10 27.58
CA ALA A 195 -15.07 3.88 28.81
C ALA A 195 -16.20 3.33 29.69
N GLY A 196 -17.31 2.86 29.08
CA GLY A 196 -18.40 2.24 29.81
C GLY A 196 -18.05 0.94 30.55
N LEU A 197 -16.94 0.31 30.18
CA LEU A 197 -16.43 -0.92 30.81
C LEU A 197 -15.51 -0.64 32.02
N LEU A 198 -15.04 0.61 32.19
CA LEU A 198 -14.16 1.02 33.27
C LEU A 198 -14.95 1.29 34.56
N PRO A 199 -14.30 1.25 35.76
CA PRO A 199 -14.86 1.78 36.99
C PRO A 199 -15.26 3.26 36.84
N ALA A 200 -16.27 3.71 37.57
CA ALA A 200 -16.86 5.07 37.45
C ALA A 200 -15.81 6.20 37.55
N THR A 201 -14.84 6.07 38.43
CA THR A 201 -13.72 7.02 38.61
C THR A 201 -12.84 7.12 37.37
N GLU A 202 -12.60 6.01 36.70
CA GLU A 202 -11.78 5.90 35.49
C GLU A 202 -12.54 6.37 34.24
N GLN A 203 -13.86 6.16 34.18
CA GLN A 203 -14.70 6.63 33.06
C GLN A 203 -14.59 8.13 32.85
N VAL A 204 -14.46 8.90 33.93
CA VAL A 204 -14.30 10.36 33.86
C VAL A 204 -13.07 10.74 33.03
N TRP A 205 -11.95 10.02 33.22
CA TRP A 205 -10.70 10.28 32.50
C TRP A 205 -10.76 9.86 31.03
N ALA A 206 -11.41 8.76 30.72
CA ALA A 206 -11.65 8.36 29.32
C ALA A 206 -12.52 9.41 28.58
N ARG A 207 -13.56 9.94 29.22
CA ARG A 207 -14.38 11.03 28.68
C ARG A 207 -13.59 12.35 28.54
N ARG A 208 -12.67 12.67 29.47
CA ARG A 208 -11.76 13.80 29.34
C ARG A 208 -10.87 13.66 28.11
N TRP A 209 -10.36 12.46 27.82
CA TRP A 209 -9.59 12.20 26.62
C TRP A 209 -10.40 12.45 25.35
N GLN A 210 -11.63 11.94 25.26
CA GLN A 210 -12.52 12.21 24.14
C GLN A 210 -12.80 13.71 23.94
N ARG A 211 -13.03 14.44 25.05
CA ARG A 211 -13.23 15.90 24.99
C ARG A 211 -11.98 16.65 24.53
N ALA A 212 -10.80 16.28 25.03
CA ALA A 212 -9.53 16.84 24.57
C ALA A 212 -9.24 16.50 23.10
N HIS A 213 -9.72 15.37 22.59
CA HIS A 213 -9.64 15.03 21.16
C HIS A 213 -10.54 15.94 20.32
N ALA A 214 -11.77 16.20 20.75
CA ALA A 214 -12.73 17.04 20.04
C ALA A 214 -12.37 18.53 20.11
N ASN A 215 -11.99 19.00 21.31
CA ASN A 215 -11.53 20.37 21.55
C ASN A 215 -10.20 20.34 22.31
N PRO A 216 -9.07 20.41 21.60
CA PRO A 216 -7.76 20.28 22.22
C PRO A 216 -7.38 21.46 23.13
N ARG A 217 -8.03 22.63 23.02
CA ARG A 217 -7.78 23.78 23.89
C ARG A 217 -8.15 23.48 25.34
N LEU A 218 -9.06 22.56 25.60
CA LEU A 218 -9.45 22.16 26.96
C LEU A 218 -8.27 21.67 27.82
N ILE A 219 -7.15 21.23 27.22
CA ILE A 219 -5.95 20.85 27.99
C ILE A 219 -5.35 22.03 28.79
N LEU A 220 -5.63 23.28 28.40
CA LEU A 220 -5.21 24.48 29.12
C LEU A 220 -6.36 25.15 29.86
N GLU A 221 -7.55 25.19 29.27
CA GLU A 221 -8.70 25.96 29.75
C GLU A 221 -9.41 25.28 30.93
N SER A 222 -9.36 23.92 30.96
CA SER A 222 -10.08 23.18 31.99
C SER A 222 -9.23 22.88 33.22
N THR A 223 -9.79 23.16 34.41
CA THR A 223 -9.20 22.78 35.70
C THR A 223 -9.19 21.29 35.96
N GLU A 224 -9.92 20.52 35.17
CA GLU A 224 -10.05 19.06 35.33
C GLU A 224 -8.72 18.31 35.19
N PHE A 225 -7.76 18.91 34.47
CA PHE A 225 -6.41 18.36 34.31
C PHE A 225 -5.44 18.76 35.45
N ALA A 226 -5.85 19.57 36.40
CA ALA A 226 -5.04 19.89 37.59
C ALA A 226 -4.88 18.65 38.51
N VAL A 227 -5.86 17.75 38.52
CA VAL A 227 -5.84 16.54 39.36
C VAL A 227 -4.83 15.53 38.79
N PRO A 228 -3.94 14.96 39.62
CA PRO A 228 -3.02 13.90 39.17
C PRO A 228 -3.77 12.63 38.75
N HIS A 229 -3.30 12.02 37.64
CA HIS A 229 -3.81 10.73 37.19
C HIS A 229 -2.77 10.07 36.26
N PRO A 230 -2.60 8.75 36.27
CA PRO A 230 -1.62 8.05 35.42
C PRO A 230 -1.75 8.36 33.92
N ARG A 231 -2.95 8.60 33.43
CA ARG A 231 -3.23 8.87 32.01
C ARG A 231 -3.19 10.35 31.63
N ARG A 232 -3.05 11.27 32.63
CA ARG A 232 -3.06 12.71 32.38
C ARG A 232 -2.02 13.14 31.35
N GLY A 233 -0.79 12.66 31.48
CA GLY A 233 0.29 12.99 30.53
C GLY A 233 -0.05 12.63 29.10
N ALA A 234 -0.52 11.40 28.87
CA ALA A 234 -0.92 10.91 27.55
C ALA A 234 -2.07 11.75 26.95
N ILE A 235 -3.05 12.16 27.76
CA ILE A 235 -4.16 13.01 27.31
C ILE A 235 -3.67 14.40 26.89
N LEU A 236 -2.77 15.00 27.68
CA LEU A 236 -2.21 16.33 27.39
C LEU A 236 -1.38 16.30 26.10
N VAL A 237 -0.53 15.28 25.92
CA VAL A 237 0.26 15.07 24.70
C VAL A 237 -0.67 14.85 23.50
N HIS A 238 -1.71 14.03 23.64
CA HIS A 238 -2.69 13.83 22.59
C HIS A 238 -3.41 15.13 22.18
N GLY A 239 -3.78 15.95 23.16
CA GLY A 239 -4.37 17.26 22.90
C GLY A 239 -3.41 18.18 22.12
N LEU A 240 -2.13 18.24 22.50
CA LEU A 240 -1.11 19.01 21.78
C LEU A 240 -0.93 18.52 20.34
N LEU A 241 -0.88 17.20 20.11
CA LEU A 241 -0.81 16.59 18.77
C LEU A 241 -2.03 16.97 17.92
N ARG A 242 -3.21 16.96 18.49
CA ARG A 242 -4.44 17.39 17.80
C ARG A 242 -4.44 18.87 17.48
N TRP A 243 -4.03 19.71 18.45
CA TRP A 243 -3.99 21.15 18.30
C TRP A 243 -2.98 21.58 17.22
N SER A 244 -1.81 20.97 17.20
CA SER A 244 -0.76 21.32 16.23
C SER A 244 -1.18 21.16 14.77
N ARG A 245 -2.11 20.24 14.48
CA ARG A 245 -2.68 20.06 13.12
C ARG A 245 -3.55 21.24 12.70
N GLN A 246 -4.21 21.87 13.65
CA GLN A 246 -5.10 23.03 13.42
C GLN A 246 -4.32 24.33 13.45
N ASP A 247 -3.52 24.51 14.51
CA ASP A 247 -2.77 25.72 14.79
C ASP A 247 -1.46 25.38 15.53
N SER A 248 -0.40 25.21 14.77
CA SER A 248 0.90 24.80 15.34
C SER A 248 1.58 25.89 16.18
N PRO A 249 1.48 27.20 15.89
CA PRO A 249 2.00 28.24 16.77
C PRO A 249 1.33 28.24 18.15
N SER A 250 0.00 28.19 18.19
CA SER A 250 -0.74 28.12 19.46
C SER A 250 -0.44 26.83 20.23
N ALA A 251 -0.29 25.71 19.54
CA ALA A 251 0.09 24.42 20.16
C ALA A 251 1.51 24.47 20.75
N ALA A 252 2.44 25.22 20.14
CA ALA A 252 3.79 25.42 20.66
C ALA A 252 3.77 26.22 21.99
N ALA A 253 2.99 27.30 22.05
CA ALA A 253 2.80 28.07 23.27
C ALA A 253 2.08 27.25 24.36
N ALA A 254 1.06 26.46 23.96
CA ALA A 254 0.35 25.56 24.84
C ALA A 254 1.28 24.48 25.43
N MET A 255 2.21 23.94 24.66
CA MET A 255 3.17 22.95 25.13
C MET A 255 4.08 23.52 26.23
N ASP A 256 4.56 24.74 26.08
CA ASP A 256 5.38 25.40 27.11
C ASP A 256 4.58 25.57 28.41
N THR A 257 3.31 25.96 28.31
CA THR A 257 2.39 26.08 29.47
C THR A 257 2.10 24.74 30.13
N VAL A 258 1.84 23.67 29.31
CA VAL A 258 1.60 22.30 29.80
C VAL A 258 2.83 21.80 30.56
N ARG A 259 4.03 22.04 30.03
CA ARG A 259 5.28 21.68 30.70
C ARG A 259 5.37 22.34 32.08
N ALA A 260 5.20 23.62 32.14
CA ALA A 260 5.31 24.39 33.39
C ALA A 260 4.24 24.01 34.41
N ARG A 261 2.98 23.86 33.99
CA ARG A 261 1.83 23.62 34.87
C ARG A 261 1.75 22.16 35.40
N HIS A 262 2.12 21.20 34.57
CA HIS A 262 1.91 19.76 34.87
C HIS A 262 3.20 18.99 35.14
N GLY A 263 4.36 19.63 35.02
CA GLY A 263 5.65 19.02 35.29
C GLY A 263 6.02 17.87 34.33
N LEU A 264 5.50 17.91 33.08
CA LEU A 264 5.88 16.92 32.07
C LEU A 264 7.31 17.19 31.59
N ASP A 265 8.13 16.15 31.61
CA ASP A 265 9.49 16.24 31.12
C ASP A 265 9.58 16.30 29.59
N ALA A 266 10.78 16.54 29.08
CA ALA A 266 11.02 16.66 27.65
C ALA A 266 10.75 15.34 26.92
N GLN A 267 10.96 14.19 27.56
CA GLN A 267 10.75 12.89 26.96
C GLN A 267 9.25 12.61 26.77
N ALA A 268 8.44 12.86 27.79
CA ALA A 268 6.99 12.71 27.71
C ALA A 268 6.37 13.63 26.64
N LEU A 269 6.89 14.83 26.47
CA LEU A 269 6.45 15.81 25.46
C LEU A 269 7.06 15.57 24.08
N GLY A 270 8.03 14.65 23.96
CA GLY A 270 8.80 14.41 22.73
C GLY A 270 7.97 14.26 21.46
N PRO A 271 6.93 13.40 21.42
CA PRO A 271 6.08 13.25 20.24
C PRO A 271 5.37 14.54 19.82
N ALA A 272 4.88 15.32 20.78
CA ALA A 272 4.24 16.60 20.52
C ALA A 272 5.27 17.64 20.04
N ALA A 273 6.45 17.69 20.66
CA ALA A 273 7.54 18.60 20.28
C ALA A 273 7.98 18.35 18.84
N ALA A 274 8.17 17.07 18.45
CA ALA A 274 8.53 16.67 17.09
C ALA A 274 7.47 17.13 16.06
N GLN A 275 6.20 16.78 16.26
CA GLN A 275 5.13 17.14 15.32
C GLN A 275 4.92 18.67 15.23
N ILE A 276 4.93 19.37 16.36
CA ILE A 276 4.80 20.83 16.38
C ILE A 276 5.95 21.48 15.61
N ALA A 277 7.20 21.05 15.86
CA ALA A 277 8.38 21.60 15.21
C ALA A 277 8.33 21.39 13.68
N VAL A 278 7.95 20.19 13.21
CA VAL A 278 7.76 19.88 11.80
C VAL A 278 6.69 20.76 11.16
N PHE A 279 5.53 20.93 11.82
CA PHE A 279 4.45 21.75 11.26
C PHE A 279 4.78 23.26 11.25
N LEU A 280 5.55 23.75 12.21
CA LEU A 280 6.09 25.11 12.17
C LEU A 280 7.07 25.27 11.01
N ALA A 281 7.95 24.30 10.80
CA ALA A 281 8.92 24.31 9.70
C ALA A 281 8.23 24.27 8.32
N ALA A 282 7.23 23.41 8.15
CA ALA A 282 6.45 23.29 6.91
C ALA A 282 5.68 24.59 6.56
N ARG A 283 5.35 25.40 7.57
CA ARG A 283 4.68 26.70 7.41
C ARG A 283 5.63 27.90 7.42
N ASN A 284 6.93 27.68 7.36
CA ASN A 284 7.96 28.72 7.41
C ASN A 284 7.88 29.64 8.65
N HIS A 285 7.49 29.08 9.79
CA HIS A 285 7.40 29.86 11.02
C HIS A 285 8.79 30.26 11.54
N PRO A 286 9.01 31.49 12.06
CA PRO A 286 10.31 31.93 12.54
C PRO A 286 10.93 31.06 13.64
N ASP A 287 10.10 30.50 14.52
CA ASP A 287 10.54 29.63 15.61
C ASP A 287 10.94 28.21 15.16
N ALA A 288 10.81 27.85 13.89
CA ALA A 288 10.98 26.48 13.41
C ALA A 288 12.37 25.90 13.74
N ALA A 289 13.44 26.63 13.44
CA ALA A 289 14.81 26.19 13.70
C ALA A 289 15.03 25.88 15.20
N ARG A 290 14.62 26.82 16.06
CA ARG A 290 14.72 26.68 17.53
C ARG A 290 13.93 25.47 18.05
N ARG A 291 12.70 25.28 17.56
CA ARG A 291 11.83 24.15 17.99
C ARG A 291 12.33 22.80 17.47
N LEU A 292 12.85 22.74 16.26
CA LEU A 292 13.48 21.53 15.72
C LEU A 292 14.73 21.15 16.52
N ALA A 293 15.56 22.12 16.90
CA ALA A 293 16.75 21.88 17.71
C ALA A 293 16.38 21.36 19.11
N ALA A 294 15.26 21.84 19.68
CA ALA A 294 14.79 21.46 21.01
C ALA A 294 14.09 20.09 21.10
N VAL A 295 13.86 19.39 19.97
CA VAL A 295 13.28 18.04 19.97
C VAL A 295 14.24 17.06 20.67
N PRO A 296 13.80 16.33 21.73
CA PRO A 296 14.62 15.37 22.43
C PRO A 296 15.14 14.29 21.48
N ALA A 297 16.36 13.80 21.72
CA ALA A 297 16.99 12.78 20.86
C ALA A 297 16.12 11.53 20.67
N SER A 298 15.42 11.09 21.72
CA SER A 298 14.49 9.93 21.67
C SER A 298 13.25 10.15 20.80
N ALA A 299 12.95 11.40 20.43
CA ALA A 299 11.78 11.77 19.61
C ALA A 299 12.17 12.30 18.21
N VAL A 300 13.46 12.27 17.87
CA VAL A 300 13.94 12.65 16.54
C VAL A 300 13.57 11.55 15.56
N THR A 301 12.63 11.85 14.67
CA THR A 301 12.25 11.00 13.53
C THR A 301 13.05 11.41 12.29
N GLU A 302 13.02 10.56 11.24
CA GLU A 302 13.57 10.93 9.93
C GLU A 302 13.01 12.27 9.44
N GLU A 303 11.71 12.50 9.60
CA GLU A 303 11.05 13.74 9.20
C GLU A 303 11.62 14.96 9.96
N VAL A 304 11.87 14.83 11.27
CA VAL A 304 12.52 15.89 12.05
C VAL A 304 13.93 16.17 11.54
N ALA A 305 14.71 15.12 11.27
CA ALA A 305 16.07 15.25 10.75
C ALA A 305 16.09 15.94 9.38
N GLU A 306 15.21 15.52 8.46
CA GLU A 306 15.04 16.16 7.17
C GLU A 306 14.63 17.64 7.26
N TRP A 307 13.69 17.97 8.17
CA TRP A 307 13.27 19.37 8.34
C TRP A 307 14.34 20.25 8.96
N ARG A 308 15.24 19.72 9.79
CA ARG A 308 16.44 20.45 10.23
C ARG A 308 17.29 20.89 9.04
N VAL A 309 17.53 20.00 8.10
CA VAL A 309 18.29 20.34 6.88
C VAL A 309 17.51 21.32 6.00
N ARG A 310 16.21 21.10 5.77
CA ARG A 310 15.38 21.98 4.91
C ARG A 310 15.30 23.42 5.44
N VAL A 311 15.17 23.59 6.76
CA VAL A 311 15.15 24.93 7.38
C VAL A 311 16.51 25.60 7.23
N ALA A 312 17.60 24.91 7.50
CA ALA A 312 18.95 25.44 7.31
C ALA A 312 19.23 25.81 5.83
N LEU A 313 18.78 24.99 4.88
CA LEU A 313 18.88 25.27 3.43
C LEU A 313 18.09 26.53 3.04
N ARG A 314 16.87 26.69 3.56
CA ARG A 314 16.04 27.88 3.31
C ARG A 314 16.71 29.14 3.83
N ASP A 315 17.32 29.06 5.00
CA ASP A 315 17.99 30.18 5.65
C ASP A 315 19.43 30.39 5.09
N GLN A 316 19.87 29.53 4.15
CA GLN A 316 21.21 29.51 3.55
C GLN A 316 22.35 29.39 4.56
N ASP A 317 22.05 28.81 5.73
CA ASP A 317 23.03 28.53 6.78
C ASP A 317 23.74 27.20 6.48
N TRP A 318 24.82 27.27 5.70
CA TRP A 318 25.54 26.10 5.22
C TRP A 318 26.27 25.31 6.32
N GLU A 319 26.69 25.97 7.41
CA GLU A 319 27.24 25.27 8.56
C GLU A 319 26.14 24.48 9.29
N ALA A 320 24.95 25.06 9.46
CA ALA A 320 23.82 24.33 10.01
C ALA A 320 23.35 23.17 9.10
N VAL A 321 23.38 23.35 7.78
CA VAL A 321 23.12 22.26 6.82
C VAL A 321 24.08 21.10 7.04
N ARG A 322 25.38 21.38 7.11
CA ARG A 322 26.42 20.38 7.31
C ARG A 322 26.24 19.67 8.66
N ALA A 323 26.03 20.40 9.73
CA ALA A 323 25.80 19.86 11.06
C ALA A 323 24.54 18.97 11.13
N ALA A 324 23.43 19.40 10.51
CA ALA A 324 22.20 18.64 10.46
C ALA A 324 22.35 17.32 9.68
N LEU A 325 23.10 17.34 8.55
CA LEU A 325 23.41 16.15 7.76
C LEU A 325 24.35 15.18 8.49
N GLN A 326 25.31 15.69 9.27
CA GLN A 326 26.18 14.86 10.10
C GLN A 326 25.43 14.19 11.25
N ALA A 327 24.39 14.82 11.77
CA ALA A 327 23.56 14.29 12.85
C ALA A 327 22.42 13.36 12.35
N MET A 328 22.23 13.25 11.04
CA MET A 328 21.22 12.41 10.40
C MET A 328 21.66 10.93 10.48
N ASP A 329 20.66 10.02 10.46
CA ASP A 329 20.96 8.60 10.31
C ASP A 329 21.85 8.35 9.10
N PRO A 330 22.95 7.57 9.21
CA PRO A 330 23.90 7.38 8.12
C PRO A 330 23.28 6.81 6.84
N ALA A 331 22.31 5.90 6.92
CA ALA A 331 21.65 5.33 5.76
C ALA A 331 20.81 6.36 5.04
N LEU A 332 20.07 7.21 5.79
CA LEU A 332 19.30 8.31 5.24
C LEU A 332 20.23 9.38 4.63
N ALA A 333 21.30 9.74 5.31
CA ALA A 333 22.30 10.74 4.85
C ALA A 333 23.02 10.30 3.56
N ALA A 334 23.18 8.99 3.34
CA ALA A 334 23.79 8.42 2.15
C ALA A 334 22.90 8.42 0.92
N THR A 335 21.62 8.77 1.05
CA THR A 335 20.73 8.84 -0.13
C THR A 335 21.17 9.95 -1.10
N PRO A 336 20.92 9.82 -2.42
CA PRO A 336 21.37 10.78 -3.43
C PRO A 336 20.97 12.22 -3.13
N ARG A 337 19.76 12.44 -2.62
CA ARG A 337 19.25 13.74 -2.17
C ARG A 337 20.18 14.40 -1.17
N TRP A 338 20.49 13.70 -0.09
CA TRP A 338 21.25 14.30 1.02
C TRP A 338 22.74 14.34 0.73
N THR A 339 23.26 13.41 -0.07
CA THR A 339 24.60 13.46 -0.63
C THR A 339 24.81 14.71 -1.51
N TYR A 340 23.85 15.02 -2.39
CA TYR A 340 23.88 16.25 -3.18
C TYR A 340 23.86 17.52 -2.30
N TRP A 341 22.97 17.61 -1.33
CA TRP A 341 22.90 18.78 -0.46
C TRP A 341 24.12 18.91 0.45
N ARG A 342 24.73 17.81 0.85
CA ARG A 342 26.02 17.82 1.54
C ARG A 342 27.12 18.37 0.63
N ALA A 343 27.18 17.93 -0.62
CA ALA A 343 28.11 18.49 -1.62
C ALA A 343 27.91 20.01 -1.80
N ARG A 344 26.64 20.46 -1.84
CA ARG A 344 26.32 21.89 -1.91
C ARG A 344 26.79 22.68 -0.68
N ALA A 345 26.66 22.10 0.50
CA ALA A 345 27.15 22.72 1.73
C ALA A 345 28.67 22.82 1.75
N GLU A 346 29.39 21.73 1.42
CA GLU A 346 30.87 21.76 1.38
C GLU A 346 31.39 22.77 0.32
N ALA A 347 30.73 22.87 -0.84
CA ALA A 347 31.07 23.88 -1.86
C ALA A 347 30.86 25.31 -1.37
N ALA A 348 29.75 25.57 -0.67
CA ALA A 348 29.43 26.90 -0.13
C ALA A 348 30.33 27.30 1.07
N LEU A 349 30.94 26.32 1.72
CA LEU A 349 31.91 26.49 2.81
C LEU A 349 33.38 26.52 2.33
N ASP A 350 33.60 26.71 1.03
CA ASP A 350 34.90 26.80 0.40
C ASP A 350 35.75 25.52 0.54
N ARG A 351 35.11 24.35 0.42
CA ARG A 351 35.74 23.02 0.45
C ARG A 351 35.53 22.23 -0.84
N PRO A 352 36.15 22.70 -1.96
CA PRO A 352 35.85 22.23 -3.30
C PRO A 352 36.18 20.74 -3.52
N GLU A 353 37.25 20.24 -2.90
CA GLU A 353 37.64 18.81 -3.02
C GLU A 353 36.56 17.89 -2.41
N ALA A 354 36.16 18.15 -1.19
CA ALA A 354 35.11 17.38 -0.51
C ALA A 354 33.76 17.47 -1.25
N ALA A 355 33.44 18.66 -1.78
CA ALA A 355 32.25 18.85 -2.61
C ALA A 355 32.31 18.03 -3.90
N GLY A 356 33.48 18.02 -4.58
CA GLY A 356 33.69 17.26 -5.81
C GLY A 356 33.50 15.75 -5.60
N ASP A 357 34.05 15.20 -4.53
CA ASP A 357 33.89 13.78 -4.21
C ASP A 357 32.43 13.39 -3.99
N LEU A 358 31.70 14.22 -3.25
CA LEU A 358 30.27 14.01 -2.98
C LEU A 358 29.41 14.19 -4.25
N TYR A 359 29.72 15.16 -5.11
CA TYR A 359 29.04 15.28 -6.40
C TYR A 359 29.27 14.07 -7.28
N ARG A 360 30.52 13.57 -7.37
CA ARG A 360 30.83 12.35 -8.14
C ARG A 360 30.05 11.15 -7.60
N ALA A 361 29.98 10.98 -6.28
CA ALA A 361 29.20 9.91 -5.68
C ALA A 361 27.70 10.03 -6.01
N ALA A 362 27.13 11.22 -5.89
CA ALA A 362 25.73 11.44 -6.21
C ALA A 362 25.43 11.27 -7.72
N ALA A 363 26.35 11.69 -8.61
CA ALA A 363 26.18 11.64 -10.06
C ALA A 363 26.12 10.21 -10.63
N LEU A 364 26.53 9.20 -9.87
CA LEU A 364 26.35 7.79 -10.25
C LEU A 364 24.89 7.35 -10.27
N GLU A 365 24.04 8.04 -9.49
CA GLU A 365 22.65 7.68 -9.33
C GLU A 365 21.77 8.27 -10.45
N ARG A 366 20.82 7.47 -10.93
CA ARG A 366 19.90 7.88 -11.99
C ARG A 366 18.61 8.43 -11.39
N ASP A 367 18.75 9.54 -10.68
CA ASP A 367 17.64 10.29 -10.11
C ASP A 367 17.82 11.81 -10.31
N TYR A 368 16.86 12.59 -9.83
CA TYR A 368 16.89 14.05 -9.94
C TYR A 368 18.16 14.66 -9.33
N TYR A 369 18.61 14.19 -8.16
CA TYR A 369 19.79 14.74 -7.50
C TYR A 369 21.09 14.27 -8.11
N GLY A 370 21.13 13.05 -8.65
CA GLY A 370 22.23 12.55 -9.45
C GLY A 370 22.42 13.38 -10.73
N PHE A 371 21.33 13.71 -11.41
CA PHE A 371 21.39 14.59 -12.59
C PHE A 371 21.85 16.01 -12.25
N LEU A 372 21.40 16.56 -11.12
CA LEU A 372 21.90 17.85 -10.64
C LEU A 372 23.39 17.80 -10.27
N ALA A 373 23.86 16.70 -9.70
CA ALA A 373 25.26 16.51 -9.35
C ALA A 373 26.13 16.43 -10.61
N ALA A 374 25.74 15.63 -11.61
CA ALA A 374 26.42 15.56 -12.90
C ALA A 374 26.51 16.94 -13.59
N ALA A 375 25.41 17.70 -13.59
CA ALA A 375 25.40 19.07 -14.13
C ALA A 375 26.36 20.01 -13.38
N ARG A 376 26.57 19.82 -12.07
CA ARG A 376 27.57 20.60 -11.30
C ARG A 376 29.00 20.25 -11.64
N LEU A 377 29.25 19.02 -12.07
CA LEU A 377 30.56 18.56 -12.54
C LEU A 377 30.82 18.92 -14.01
N GLY A 378 29.81 19.36 -14.76
CA GLY A 378 29.89 19.53 -16.21
C GLY A 378 29.90 18.19 -16.96
N GLU A 379 29.42 17.12 -16.32
CA GLU A 379 29.39 15.77 -16.87
C GLU A 379 27.97 15.40 -17.37
N PRO A 380 27.84 14.49 -18.33
CA PRO A 380 26.54 13.97 -18.71
C PRO A 380 25.93 13.14 -17.56
N PRO A 381 24.59 13.09 -17.44
CA PRO A 381 23.94 12.27 -16.43
C PRO A 381 24.22 10.79 -16.65
N SER A 382 24.31 10.02 -15.56
CA SER A 382 24.49 8.57 -15.62
C SER A 382 23.25 7.91 -16.25
N MET A 383 23.43 7.34 -17.44
CA MET A 383 22.42 6.59 -18.19
C MET A 383 22.92 5.18 -18.49
N VAL A 384 23.47 4.54 -17.45
CA VAL A 384 23.90 3.14 -17.58
C VAL A 384 22.70 2.28 -17.93
N ASP A 385 22.77 1.60 -19.07
CA ASP A 385 21.74 0.66 -19.54
C ASP A 385 22.28 -0.77 -19.42
N ARG A 386 21.59 -1.58 -18.66
CA ARG A 386 21.89 -3.00 -18.46
C ARG A 386 20.63 -3.82 -18.70
N PRO A 387 20.28 -4.05 -19.97
CA PRO A 387 19.09 -4.81 -20.33
C PRO A 387 19.12 -6.21 -19.73
N ILE A 388 17.97 -6.63 -19.20
CA ILE A 388 17.80 -7.99 -18.70
C ILE A 388 17.95 -8.95 -19.89
N GLN A 389 18.88 -9.91 -19.76
CA GLN A 389 19.03 -10.96 -20.76
C GLN A 389 17.93 -11.99 -20.58
N SER A 390 17.24 -12.32 -21.67
CA SER A 390 16.23 -13.37 -21.65
C SER A 390 16.86 -14.73 -21.41
N GLU A 391 16.38 -15.43 -20.40
CA GLU A 391 16.78 -16.80 -20.08
C GLU A 391 15.65 -17.77 -20.50
N PRO A 392 15.78 -18.46 -21.64
CA PRO A 392 14.69 -19.24 -22.22
C PRO A 392 14.08 -20.28 -21.27
N GLU A 393 14.89 -20.92 -20.43
CA GLU A 393 14.42 -21.90 -19.46
C GLU A 393 13.57 -21.26 -18.36
N GLN A 394 14.00 -20.11 -17.85
CA GLN A 394 13.25 -19.36 -16.84
C GLN A 394 11.96 -18.77 -17.43
N GLN A 395 12.00 -18.28 -18.66
CA GLN A 395 10.82 -17.81 -19.37
C GLN A 395 9.80 -18.93 -19.58
N ALA A 396 10.24 -20.11 -20.04
CA ALA A 396 9.36 -21.27 -20.18
C ALA A 396 8.76 -21.69 -18.83
N ARG A 397 9.56 -21.71 -17.77
CA ARG A 397 9.10 -22.01 -16.41
C ARG A 397 8.04 -21.01 -15.93
N LEU A 398 8.24 -19.72 -16.15
CA LEU A 398 7.28 -18.68 -15.79
C LEU A 398 5.97 -18.84 -16.56
N GLN A 399 6.04 -19.03 -17.87
CA GLN A 399 4.87 -19.21 -18.73
C GLN A 399 4.08 -20.48 -18.42
N ALA A 400 4.72 -21.47 -17.81
CA ALA A 400 4.06 -22.69 -17.35
C ALA A 400 3.35 -22.53 -15.99
N LEU A 401 3.60 -21.45 -15.23
CA LEU A 401 2.93 -21.22 -13.95
C LEU A 401 1.44 -20.90 -14.15
N PRO A 402 0.52 -21.63 -13.51
CA PRO A 402 -0.92 -21.42 -13.67
C PRO A 402 -1.35 -19.96 -13.34
N THR A 403 -0.72 -19.33 -12.32
CA THR A 403 -0.96 -17.94 -11.94
C THR A 403 -0.56 -16.95 -13.06
N ILE A 404 0.57 -17.19 -13.72
CA ILE A 404 1.03 -16.36 -14.86
C ILE A 404 0.12 -16.56 -16.07
N GLN A 405 -0.31 -17.79 -16.36
CA GLN A 405 -1.25 -18.08 -17.44
C GLN A 405 -2.60 -17.38 -17.20
N ARG A 406 -3.12 -17.44 -15.97
CA ARG A 406 -4.35 -16.73 -15.60
C ARG A 406 -4.19 -15.21 -15.69
N ALA A 407 -3.05 -14.70 -15.24
CA ALA A 407 -2.75 -13.27 -15.35
C ALA A 407 -2.77 -12.79 -16.80
N ARG A 408 -2.15 -13.57 -17.70
CA ARG A 408 -2.14 -13.29 -19.15
C ARG A 408 -3.55 -13.27 -19.73
N GLU A 409 -4.35 -14.30 -19.46
CA GLU A 409 -5.71 -14.40 -19.99
C GLU A 409 -6.61 -13.29 -19.47
N PHE A 410 -6.55 -12.94 -18.17
CA PHE A 410 -7.26 -11.79 -17.65
C PHE A 410 -6.81 -10.47 -18.29
N TYR A 411 -5.52 -10.29 -18.53
CA TYR A 411 -4.99 -9.11 -19.21
C TYR A 411 -5.52 -8.99 -20.64
N ILE A 412 -5.48 -10.07 -21.43
CA ILE A 412 -6.03 -10.12 -22.80
C ILE A 412 -7.55 -9.85 -22.83
N LEU A 413 -8.27 -10.30 -21.80
CA LEU A 413 -9.71 -10.04 -21.65
C LEU A 413 -10.04 -8.61 -21.18
N GLY A 414 -9.05 -7.74 -20.95
CA GLY A 414 -9.21 -6.37 -20.42
C GLY A 414 -9.54 -6.33 -18.91
N ARG A 415 -9.32 -7.41 -18.18
CA ARG A 415 -9.62 -7.53 -16.75
C ARG A 415 -8.36 -7.29 -15.91
N GLU A 416 -7.84 -6.08 -16.01
CA GLU A 416 -6.57 -5.73 -15.38
C GLU A 416 -6.51 -5.92 -13.86
N THR A 417 -7.62 -5.74 -13.15
CA THR A 417 -7.65 -5.91 -11.69
C THR A 417 -7.37 -7.36 -11.29
N GLU A 418 -8.00 -8.31 -11.98
CA GLU A 418 -7.78 -9.74 -11.76
C GLU A 418 -6.40 -10.15 -12.26
N ALA A 419 -5.99 -9.66 -13.42
CA ALA A 419 -4.65 -9.91 -13.96
C ALA A 419 -3.55 -9.50 -12.98
N ARG A 420 -3.64 -8.30 -12.40
CA ARG A 420 -2.69 -7.81 -11.40
C ARG A 420 -2.70 -8.61 -10.10
N ARG A 421 -3.84 -9.15 -9.71
CA ARG A 421 -3.94 -10.01 -8.51
C ARG A 421 -3.23 -11.34 -8.71
N GLU A 422 -3.46 -12.00 -9.85
CA GLU A 422 -2.77 -13.24 -10.22
C GLU A 422 -1.26 -13.02 -10.38
N TRP A 423 -0.87 -11.92 -11.03
CA TRP A 423 0.53 -11.58 -11.20
C TRP A 423 1.23 -11.36 -9.85
N ARG A 424 0.62 -10.60 -8.96
CA ARG A 424 1.17 -10.37 -7.60
C ARG A 424 1.30 -11.67 -6.84
N ASP A 425 0.26 -12.51 -6.89
CA ASP A 425 0.27 -13.83 -6.25
C ASP A 425 1.43 -14.71 -6.77
N ALA A 426 1.72 -14.62 -8.06
CA ALA A 426 2.87 -15.31 -8.65
C ALA A 426 4.21 -14.78 -8.12
N LEU A 427 4.32 -13.45 -7.91
CA LEU A 427 5.57 -12.81 -7.47
C LEU A 427 5.85 -12.93 -5.98
N ASP A 428 4.83 -13.13 -5.13
CA ASP A 428 4.94 -13.06 -3.66
C ASP A 428 6.04 -13.96 -3.05
N HIS A 429 6.52 -14.95 -3.79
CA HIS A 429 7.56 -15.88 -3.35
C HIS A 429 8.68 -16.09 -4.38
N MET A 430 8.81 -15.15 -5.34
CA MET A 430 9.85 -15.23 -6.36
C MET A 430 11.14 -14.52 -5.91
N GLU A 431 12.26 -15.13 -6.23
CA GLU A 431 13.56 -14.50 -6.11
C GLU A 431 13.72 -13.33 -7.10
N PRO A 432 14.49 -12.29 -6.75
CA PRO A 432 14.66 -11.09 -7.59
C PRO A 432 15.07 -11.39 -9.04
N ALA A 433 15.95 -12.36 -9.26
CA ALA A 433 16.37 -12.75 -10.61
C ALA A 433 15.21 -13.28 -11.46
N LEU A 434 14.32 -14.09 -10.89
CA LEU A 434 13.14 -14.59 -11.59
C LEU A 434 12.09 -13.48 -11.78
N MET A 435 11.98 -12.53 -10.84
CA MET A 435 11.14 -11.33 -11.03
C MET A 435 11.62 -10.47 -12.20
N GLN A 436 12.93 -10.36 -12.45
CA GLN A 436 13.47 -9.69 -13.64
C GLN A 436 12.98 -10.37 -14.93
N GLN A 437 13.01 -11.69 -14.99
CA GLN A 437 12.47 -12.45 -16.13
C GLN A 437 10.95 -12.26 -16.27
N ALA A 438 10.21 -12.17 -15.18
CA ALA A 438 8.78 -11.86 -15.20
C ALA A 438 8.53 -10.43 -15.71
N ALA A 439 9.35 -9.44 -15.35
CA ALA A 439 9.25 -8.08 -15.88
C ALA A 439 9.45 -8.05 -17.40
N LEU A 440 10.45 -8.80 -17.90
CA LEU A 440 10.68 -8.95 -19.33
C LEU A 440 9.45 -9.54 -20.03
N LEU A 441 8.88 -10.63 -19.48
CA LEU A 441 7.68 -11.27 -19.99
C LEU A 441 6.48 -10.31 -20.06
N ALA A 442 6.25 -9.50 -19.02
CA ALA A 442 5.20 -8.48 -19.02
C ALA A 442 5.45 -7.42 -20.10
N GLY A 443 6.70 -7.03 -20.31
CA GLY A 443 7.11 -6.11 -21.39
C GLY A 443 6.81 -6.67 -22.78
N GLU A 444 7.10 -7.93 -23.03
CA GLU A 444 6.78 -8.64 -24.28
C GLU A 444 5.27 -8.70 -24.55
N TRP A 445 4.45 -8.77 -23.50
CA TRP A 445 2.98 -8.71 -23.64
C TRP A 445 2.45 -7.28 -23.89
N GLY A 446 3.32 -6.26 -23.86
CA GLY A 446 2.92 -4.85 -23.90
C GLY A 446 2.29 -4.36 -22.61
N TRP A 447 2.40 -5.10 -21.52
CA TRP A 447 1.88 -4.72 -20.21
C TRP A 447 2.88 -3.85 -19.45
N HIS A 448 3.15 -2.66 -20.01
CA HIS A 448 4.20 -1.76 -19.55
C HIS A 448 4.10 -1.39 -18.07
N PHE A 449 2.89 -1.12 -17.58
CA PHE A 449 2.68 -0.87 -16.15
C PHE A 449 3.25 -2.01 -15.29
N GLN A 450 2.91 -3.25 -15.63
CA GLN A 450 3.32 -4.40 -14.83
C GLN A 450 4.81 -4.67 -14.95
N ALA A 451 5.40 -4.49 -16.12
CA ALA A 451 6.83 -4.59 -16.34
C ALA A 451 7.60 -3.61 -15.43
N ILE A 452 7.21 -2.33 -15.44
CA ILE A 452 7.84 -1.28 -14.61
C ILE A 452 7.70 -1.60 -13.12
N VAL A 453 6.49 -1.97 -12.64
CA VAL A 453 6.25 -2.27 -11.22
C VAL A 453 7.03 -3.51 -10.78
N THR A 454 7.14 -4.51 -11.64
CA THR A 454 7.90 -5.73 -11.33
C THR A 454 9.40 -5.46 -11.25
N LEU A 455 9.94 -4.57 -12.12
CA LEU A 455 11.34 -4.12 -12.02
C LEU A 455 11.64 -3.43 -10.69
N VAL A 456 10.72 -2.59 -10.21
CA VAL A 456 10.84 -1.93 -8.90
C VAL A 456 10.88 -2.97 -7.77
N GLN A 457 10.03 -4.00 -7.83
CA GLN A 457 10.00 -5.08 -6.83
C GLN A 457 11.28 -5.95 -6.87
N ALA A 458 11.87 -6.10 -8.07
CA ALA A 458 13.12 -6.82 -8.27
C ALA A 458 14.38 -5.99 -7.94
N ASP A 459 14.20 -4.74 -7.49
CA ASP A 459 15.27 -3.76 -7.27
C ASP A 459 16.23 -3.61 -8.48
N HIS A 460 15.68 -3.73 -9.70
CA HIS A 460 16.44 -3.62 -10.95
C HIS A 460 16.11 -2.33 -11.70
N TRP A 461 17.04 -1.39 -11.67
CA TRP A 461 16.82 -0.03 -12.18
C TRP A 461 17.47 0.25 -13.52
N ASP A 462 18.30 -0.66 -14.04
CA ASP A 462 19.21 -0.39 -15.15
C ASP A 462 18.70 -0.86 -16.52
N ASP A 463 17.59 -1.57 -16.63
CA ASP A 463 16.94 -1.84 -17.91
C ASP A 463 16.12 -0.63 -18.35
N LEU A 464 16.72 0.23 -19.18
CA LEU A 464 16.07 1.47 -19.62
C LEU A 464 14.92 1.23 -20.59
N THR A 465 14.99 0.16 -21.38
CA THR A 465 13.95 -0.17 -22.36
C THR A 465 12.63 -0.56 -21.67
N LEU A 466 12.70 -1.44 -20.67
CA LEU A 466 11.52 -1.83 -19.90
C LEU A 466 11.04 -0.71 -18.96
N ARG A 467 11.96 0.07 -18.42
CA ARG A 467 11.65 1.14 -17.47
C ARG A 467 11.06 2.38 -18.13
N PHE A 468 11.45 2.68 -19.37
CA PHE A 468 11.02 3.83 -20.15
C PHE A 468 10.46 3.41 -21.51
N PRO A 469 9.40 2.59 -21.54
CA PRO A 469 8.80 2.16 -22.80
C PRO A 469 8.23 3.36 -23.56
N VAL A 470 8.11 3.23 -24.88
CA VAL A 470 7.59 4.27 -25.78
C VAL A 470 6.31 3.77 -26.46
N PRO A 471 5.23 3.45 -25.71
CA PRO A 471 3.97 3.08 -26.33
C PRO A 471 3.33 4.30 -27.03
N HIS A 472 2.46 4.03 -28.00
CA HIS A 472 1.79 5.08 -28.79
C HIS A 472 2.75 6.06 -29.49
N ARG A 473 3.96 5.60 -29.81
CA ARG A 473 5.06 6.42 -30.33
C ARG A 473 4.60 7.40 -31.40
N ASP A 474 3.94 6.92 -32.46
CA ASP A 474 3.57 7.74 -33.60
C ASP A 474 2.59 8.85 -33.23
N ARG A 475 1.64 8.57 -32.34
CA ARG A 475 0.67 9.56 -31.84
C ARG A 475 1.36 10.62 -30.98
N VAL A 476 2.25 10.21 -30.10
CA VAL A 476 3.02 11.13 -29.23
C VAL A 476 3.92 12.02 -30.08
N MET A 477 4.68 11.46 -31.01
CA MET A 477 5.59 12.20 -31.88
C MET A 477 4.82 13.22 -32.75
N ALA A 478 3.71 12.80 -33.36
CA ALA A 478 2.89 13.69 -34.18
C ALA A 478 2.24 14.82 -33.35
N ALA A 479 1.75 14.54 -32.16
CA ALA A 479 1.16 15.54 -31.26
C ALA A 479 2.21 16.55 -30.76
N ALA A 480 3.35 16.05 -30.29
CA ALA A 480 4.45 16.86 -29.80
C ALA A 480 5.01 17.80 -30.90
N SER A 481 5.20 17.27 -32.13
CA SER A 481 5.64 18.06 -33.26
C SER A 481 4.69 19.21 -33.61
N ARG A 482 3.36 18.96 -33.59
CA ARG A 482 2.34 20.02 -33.85
C ARG A 482 2.41 21.15 -32.83
N GLN A 483 2.78 20.85 -31.59
CA GLN A 483 2.83 21.80 -30.49
C GLN A 483 4.23 22.35 -30.21
N ALA A 484 5.23 21.95 -31.01
CA ALA A 484 6.64 22.31 -30.87
C ALA A 484 7.20 22.03 -29.46
N ILE A 485 6.78 20.89 -28.86
CA ILE A 485 7.28 20.40 -27.56
C ILE A 485 8.10 19.12 -27.74
N ASP A 486 9.04 18.89 -26.83
CA ASP A 486 9.86 17.67 -26.84
C ASP A 486 8.95 16.45 -26.53
N PRO A 487 8.89 15.43 -27.41
CA PRO A 487 8.12 14.22 -27.16
C PRO A 487 8.57 13.45 -25.91
N ALA A 488 9.83 13.56 -25.50
CA ALA A 488 10.32 12.97 -24.26
C ALA A 488 9.61 13.55 -23.03
N TRP A 489 9.30 14.85 -23.06
CA TRP A 489 8.53 15.49 -22.00
C TRP A 489 7.10 14.94 -21.91
N VAL A 490 6.43 14.76 -23.05
CA VAL A 490 5.09 14.15 -23.11
C VAL A 490 5.11 12.74 -22.50
N LEU A 491 6.09 11.92 -22.89
CA LEU A 491 6.26 10.57 -22.36
C LEU A 491 6.57 10.55 -20.86
N ALA A 492 7.37 11.51 -20.38
CA ALA A 492 7.67 11.65 -18.96
C ALA A 492 6.41 11.97 -18.13
N VAL A 493 5.54 12.87 -18.65
CA VAL A 493 4.24 13.18 -18.01
C VAL A 493 3.35 11.94 -18.00
N ILE A 494 3.18 11.24 -19.13
CA ILE A 494 2.38 10.00 -19.21
C ILE A 494 2.90 8.96 -18.21
N ARG A 495 4.21 8.80 -18.13
CA ARG A 495 4.82 7.85 -17.19
C ARG A 495 4.55 8.22 -15.74
N GLN A 496 4.65 9.49 -15.38
CA GLN A 496 4.44 9.98 -14.03
C GLN A 496 2.96 9.87 -13.61
N GLU A 497 2.04 10.17 -14.52
CA GLU A 497 0.61 10.25 -14.24
C GLU A 497 -0.09 8.88 -14.23
N SER A 498 0.31 7.96 -15.11
CA SER A 498 -0.42 6.71 -15.30
C SER A 498 0.45 5.45 -15.39
N LEU A 499 1.79 5.58 -15.47
CA LEU A 499 2.66 4.47 -15.88
C LEU A 499 2.15 3.79 -17.16
N PHE A 500 1.70 4.60 -18.13
CA PHE A 500 1.19 4.16 -19.44
C PHE A 500 -0.14 3.37 -19.41
N GLN A 501 -0.94 3.49 -18.35
CA GLN A 501 -2.28 2.88 -18.30
C GLN A 501 -3.33 3.80 -18.95
N PRO A 502 -3.94 3.40 -20.08
CA PRO A 502 -4.86 4.28 -20.81
C PRO A 502 -6.22 4.47 -20.13
N GLU A 503 -6.66 3.49 -19.34
CA GLU A 503 -8.01 3.47 -18.72
C GLU A 503 -8.01 3.81 -17.23
N VAL A 504 -6.85 4.17 -16.66
CA VAL A 504 -6.75 4.45 -15.23
C VAL A 504 -7.54 5.70 -14.84
N ARG A 505 -8.18 5.62 -13.66
CA ARG A 505 -8.91 6.71 -13.04
C ARG A 505 -8.42 6.93 -11.62
N SER A 506 -8.08 8.19 -11.28
CA SER A 506 -7.69 8.56 -9.92
C SER A 506 -8.92 8.68 -8.99
N PRO A 507 -8.73 8.62 -7.67
CA PRO A 507 -9.80 8.88 -6.70
C PRO A 507 -10.44 10.27 -6.85
N ALA A 508 -9.69 11.26 -7.35
CA ALA A 508 -10.18 12.61 -7.62
C ALA A 508 -10.92 12.73 -8.96
N GLY A 509 -10.91 11.68 -9.80
CA GLY A 509 -11.62 11.64 -11.07
C GLY A 509 -10.77 11.98 -12.28
N ALA A 510 -9.46 12.18 -12.16
CA ALA A 510 -8.55 12.33 -13.30
C ALA A 510 -8.50 11.04 -14.13
N ARG A 511 -8.31 11.12 -15.46
CA ARG A 511 -8.46 9.98 -16.37
C ARG A 511 -7.35 9.88 -17.42
N GLY A 512 -7.08 8.64 -17.79
CA GLY A 512 -6.27 8.26 -18.94
C GLY A 512 -4.78 8.50 -18.77
N LEU A 513 -4.05 8.40 -19.86
CA LEU A 513 -2.58 8.44 -19.88
C LEU A 513 -1.97 9.65 -19.17
N MET A 514 -2.56 10.84 -19.32
CA MET A 514 -2.05 12.09 -18.72
C MET A 514 -2.88 12.57 -17.51
N GLN A 515 -3.76 11.74 -16.97
CA GLN A 515 -4.61 12.02 -15.81
C GLN A 515 -5.30 13.40 -15.87
N ILE A 516 -5.96 13.67 -16.98
CA ILE A 516 -6.65 14.94 -17.19
C ILE A 516 -7.98 14.93 -16.43
N MET A 517 -8.25 16.02 -15.70
CA MET A 517 -9.54 16.23 -15.06
C MET A 517 -10.63 16.47 -16.11
N PRO A 518 -11.87 15.96 -15.91
CA PRO A 518 -12.95 16.11 -16.89
C PRO A 518 -13.23 17.55 -17.32
N ALA A 519 -13.19 18.51 -16.38
CA ALA A 519 -13.38 19.92 -16.68
C ALA A 519 -12.26 20.47 -17.59
N THR A 520 -11.03 20.08 -17.33
CA THR A 520 -9.88 20.46 -18.17
C THR A 520 -9.99 19.83 -19.56
N GLY A 521 -10.41 18.56 -19.66
CA GLY A 521 -10.64 17.91 -20.94
C GLY A 521 -11.73 18.59 -21.78
N GLN A 522 -12.82 19.04 -21.16
CA GLN A 522 -13.87 19.82 -21.83
C GLN A 522 -13.36 21.17 -22.34
N LEU A 523 -12.53 21.86 -21.55
CA LEU A 523 -11.93 23.12 -21.97
C LEU A 523 -11.04 22.92 -23.19
N ILE A 524 -10.13 21.95 -23.14
CA ILE A 524 -9.23 21.63 -24.25
C ILE A 524 -10.02 21.24 -25.52
N ALA A 525 -11.04 20.39 -25.41
CA ALA A 525 -11.86 19.99 -26.54
C ALA A 525 -12.54 21.20 -27.22
N ARG A 526 -13.05 22.17 -26.44
CA ARG A 526 -13.61 23.41 -26.96
C ARG A 526 -12.58 24.26 -27.70
N GLU A 527 -11.39 24.39 -27.15
CA GLU A 527 -10.28 25.15 -27.77
C GLU A 527 -9.82 24.51 -29.09
N LEU A 528 -9.86 23.17 -29.16
CA LEU A 528 -9.51 22.41 -30.37
C LEU A 528 -10.67 22.30 -31.36
N GLY A 529 -11.87 22.75 -31.02
CA GLY A 529 -13.07 22.57 -31.84
C GLY A 529 -13.54 21.12 -31.98
N GLU A 530 -13.15 20.26 -31.04
CA GLU A 530 -13.47 18.83 -31.01
C GLU A 530 -14.64 18.54 -30.06
N ALA A 531 -15.44 17.51 -30.40
CA ALA A 531 -16.41 17.00 -29.47
C ALA A 531 -15.73 16.32 -28.29
N PHE A 532 -16.06 16.72 -27.06
CA PHE A 532 -15.59 16.01 -25.88
C PHE A 532 -16.28 14.63 -25.83
N PRO A 533 -15.55 13.51 -25.98
CA PRO A 533 -16.16 12.19 -25.84
C PRO A 533 -16.68 12.08 -24.42
N GLY A 534 -18.00 11.88 -24.26
CA GLY A 534 -18.64 11.82 -22.95
C GLY A 534 -17.91 10.86 -22.00
N LEU A 535 -18.07 11.12 -20.72
CA LEU A 535 -17.51 10.32 -19.64
C LEU A 535 -18.24 8.95 -19.57
N GLN A 536 -17.96 8.04 -20.51
CA GLN A 536 -18.38 6.63 -20.39
C GLN A 536 -17.39 5.83 -19.56
#